data_71237b5be2cb567127485f1dc1ebb6ca
#
_entry.id   71237b5be2cb567127485f1dc1ebb6ca
#
_cell.length_a   1.000
_cell.length_b   1.000
_cell.length_c   1.000
_cell.angle_alpha   90.00
_cell.angle_beta   90.00
_cell.angle_gamma   90.00
#
_symmetry.space_group_name_H-M   'P 1'
#
loop_
_entity.id
_entity.type
_entity.pdbx_description
1 polymer ?
#
loop_
_entity_poly.entity_id
_entity_poly.type
_entity_poly.pdbx_seq_one_letter_code
_entity_poly.pdbx_strand_id
1 'polypeptide(L)'
;MATQWPLVIFALALCFAGGLLFMQSLMAILGKGSAKFQKLAAIVNIAVIVIGGIAVFFHLQHWERIFNGFGHITSGITHELIMVVLALAILIVFLVMLKKGELPKWAAYAGLVIAALLVFVTANSYNMAARPVWNTFAWYLFIFADAYLMGALAAWLLAGIAGDDPKFAGGQSFIAAIVKAVAVAIYTAVIGGIKFASVGHYFDPTQPTKAVAETGSYISRMLSGDLAGMFWAGVVLIGIVAVLVIAFMKKGAEAKDVTLWAGIACCCAVIGAICFRVIFFALGSSVFLFY
;
A
#
# COMPACT_ATOMS: atom_id res chain seq x y z
N MET A 1 15.57 14.51 2.70
CA MET A 1 14.23 14.80 3.26
C MET A 1 14.00 13.88 4.44
N ALA A 2 13.53 14.37 5.59
CA ALA A 2 13.22 13.51 6.73
C ALA A 2 12.02 12.60 6.39
N THR A 3 12.08 11.34 6.79
CA THR A 3 10.99 10.39 6.56
C THR A 3 9.75 10.84 7.33
N GLN A 4 8.66 11.06 6.62
CA GLN A 4 7.38 11.47 7.22
C GLN A 4 6.60 10.23 7.65
N TRP A 5 6.95 9.67 8.79
CA TRP A 5 6.38 8.45 9.33
C TRP A 5 4.85 8.39 9.36
N PRO A 6 4.14 9.48 9.74
CA PRO A 6 2.68 9.46 9.70
C PRO A 6 2.11 9.17 8.31
N LEU A 7 2.72 9.75 7.25
CA LEU A 7 2.30 9.51 5.87
C LEU A 7 2.68 8.10 5.38
N VAL A 8 3.84 7.57 5.83
CA VAL A 8 4.23 6.18 5.53
C VAL A 8 3.19 5.21 6.09
N ILE A 9 2.79 5.39 7.35
CA ILE A 9 1.79 4.54 8.02
C ILE A 9 0.41 4.71 7.37
N PHE A 10 -0.01 5.93 7.08
CA PHE A 10 -1.29 6.20 6.45
C PHE A 10 -1.39 5.55 5.06
N ALA A 11 -0.44 5.82 4.17
CA ALA A 11 -0.44 5.23 2.84
C ALA A 11 -0.35 3.69 2.86
N LEU A 12 0.42 3.13 3.82
CA LEU A 12 0.48 1.69 4.04
C LEU A 12 -0.89 1.14 4.44
N ALA A 13 -1.55 1.78 5.40
CA ALA A 13 -2.86 1.38 5.89
C ALA A 13 -3.93 1.43 4.78
N LEU A 14 -3.94 2.47 3.94
CA LEU A 14 -4.88 2.56 2.83
C LEU A 14 -4.63 1.49 1.76
N CYS A 15 -3.37 1.18 1.44
CA CYS A 15 -3.03 0.09 0.53
C CYS A 15 -3.45 -1.27 1.09
N PHE A 16 -3.17 -1.52 2.38
CA PHE A 16 -3.60 -2.74 3.06
C PHE A 16 -5.12 -2.87 3.02
N ALA A 17 -5.82 -1.81 3.42
CA ALA A 17 -7.27 -1.77 3.49
C ALA A 17 -7.92 -1.96 2.10
N GLY A 18 -7.42 -1.27 1.09
CA GLY A 18 -7.88 -1.44 -0.28
C GLY A 18 -7.65 -2.86 -0.80
N GLY A 19 -6.47 -3.41 -0.55
CA GLY A 19 -6.14 -4.80 -0.93
C GLY A 19 -7.02 -5.84 -0.21
N LEU A 20 -7.23 -5.69 1.10
CA LEU A 20 -8.08 -6.61 1.86
C LEU A 20 -9.55 -6.48 1.46
N LEU A 21 -10.08 -5.27 1.23
CA LEU A 21 -11.44 -5.06 0.74
C LEU A 21 -11.63 -5.67 -0.66
N PHE A 22 -10.62 -5.54 -1.54
CA PHE A 22 -10.63 -6.17 -2.85
C PHE A 22 -10.73 -7.70 -2.72
N MET A 23 -9.85 -8.33 -1.95
CA MET A 23 -9.84 -9.78 -1.76
C MET A 23 -11.10 -10.29 -1.07
N GLN A 24 -11.58 -9.59 -0.05
CA GLN A 24 -12.83 -9.89 0.63
C GLN A 24 -14.02 -9.88 -0.33
N SER A 25 -14.12 -8.84 -1.14
CA SER A 25 -15.18 -8.68 -2.15
C SER A 25 -15.09 -9.74 -3.24
N LEU A 26 -13.89 -9.99 -3.76
CA LEU A 26 -13.65 -11.05 -4.75
C LEU A 26 -14.06 -12.43 -4.23
N MET A 27 -13.67 -12.76 -3.00
CA MET A 27 -14.04 -14.03 -2.38
C MET A 27 -15.55 -14.14 -2.18
N ALA A 28 -16.23 -13.06 -1.80
CA ALA A 28 -17.69 -13.03 -1.69
C ALA A 28 -18.39 -13.26 -3.05
N ILE A 29 -17.93 -12.61 -4.12
CA ILE A 29 -18.46 -12.79 -5.49
C ILE A 29 -18.31 -14.24 -5.95
N LEU A 30 -17.16 -14.86 -5.63
CA LEU A 30 -16.85 -16.25 -6.01
C LEU A 30 -17.48 -17.30 -5.07
N GLY A 31 -18.26 -16.87 -4.08
CA GLY A 31 -18.85 -17.78 -3.08
C GLY A 31 -17.79 -18.47 -2.19
N LYS A 32 -16.64 -17.83 -2.01
CA LYS A 32 -15.54 -18.28 -1.16
C LYS A 32 -15.48 -17.46 0.14
N GLY A 33 -15.10 -18.12 1.21
CA GLY A 33 -15.05 -17.48 2.52
C GLY A 33 -16.40 -17.47 3.23
N SER A 34 -16.41 -18.00 4.46
CA SER A 34 -17.59 -18.06 5.31
C SER A 34 -18.03 -16.67 5.80
N ALA A 35 -19.23 -16.58 6.38
CA ALA A 35 -19.68 -15.37 7.06
C ALA A 35 -18.72 -14.94 8.19
N LYS A 36 -18.04 -15.91 8.83
CA LYS A 36 -17.01 -15.63 9.84
C LYS A 36 -15.80 -14.94 9.25
N PHE A 37 -15.28 -15.43 8.11
CA PHE A 37 -14.21 -14.79 7.36
C PHE A 37 -14.60 -13.37 6.95
N GLN A 38 -15.79 -13.21 6.34
CA GLN A 38 -16.27 -11.92 5.86
C GLN A 38 -16.38 -10.89 6.99
N LYS A 39 -16.87 -11.32 8.16
CA LYS A 39 -16.98 -10.46 9.35
C LYS A 39 -15.59 -10.08 9.90
N LEU A 40 -14.67 -11.04 10.01
CA LEU A 40 -13.31 -10.78 10.48
C LEU A 40 -12.57 -9.83 9.53
N ALA A 41 -12.67 -10.04 8.22
CA ALA A 41 -12.05 -9.20 7.21
C ALA A 41 -12.57 -7.75 7.29
N ALA A 42 -13.89 -7.56 7.44
CA ALA A 42 -14.47 -6.22 7.59
C ALA A 42 -13.98 -5.51 8.87
N ILE A 43 -13.92 -6.23 10.01
CA ILE A 43 -13.46 -5.66 11.29
C ILE A 43 -11.97 -5.28 11.21
N VAL A 44 -11.12 -6.17 10.70
CA VAL A 44 -9.68 -5.90 10.53
C VAL A 44 -9.47 -4.71 9.61
N ASN A 45 -10.24 -4.64 8.52
CA ASN A 45 -10.14 -3.56 7.55
C ASN A 45 -10.50 -2.20 8.17
N ILE A 46 -11.61 -2.13 8.92
CA ILE A 46 -12.02 -0.92 9.67
C ILE A 46 -10.91 -0.53 10.66
N ALA A 47 -10.35 -1.48 11.41
CA ALA A 47 -9.29 -1.20 12.36
C ALA A 47 -8.04 -0.63 11.68
N VAL A 48 -7.64 -1.18 10.55
CA VAL A 48 -6.48 -0.68 9.77
C VAL A 48 -6.73 0.73 9.24
N ILE A 49 -7.93 1.02 8.71
CA ILE A 49 -8.30 2.37 8.25
C ILE A 49 -8.25 3.37 9.41
N VAL A 50 -8.77 2.99 10.57
CA VAL A 50 -8.76 3.85 11.77
C VAL A 50 -7.32 4.13 12.23
N ILE A 51 -6.46 3.11 12.28
CA ILE A 51 -5.04 3.28 12.62
C ILE A 51 -4.35 4.24 11.63
N GLY A 52 -4.58 4.08 10.33
CA GLY A 52 -4.08 4.98 9.31
C GLY A 52 -4.61 6.41 9.49
N GLY A 53 -5.89 6.57 9.75
CA GLY A 53 -6.52 7.85 10.03
C GLY A 53 -5.92 8.56 11.26
N ILE A 54 -5.69 7.81 12.35
CA ILE A 54 -5.02 8.34 13.54
C ILE A 54 -3.58 8.78 13.18
N ALA A 55 -2.86 7.99 12.41
CA ALA A 55 -1.49 8.32 12.02
C ALA A 55 -1.42 9.64 11.24
N VAL A 56 -2.37 9.90 10.32
CA VAL A 56 -2.35 11.13 9.52
C VAL A 56 -2.59 12.39 10.37
N PHE A 57 -3.33 12.30 11.48
CA PHE A 57 -3.52 13.45 12.38
C PHE A 57 -2.20 13.95 12.97
N PHE A 58 -1.23 13.07 13.21
CA PHE A 58 0.11 13.47 13.67
C PHE A 58 0.94 14.18 12.59
N HIS A 59 0.51 14.11 11.32
CA HIS A 59 1.13 14.87 10.24
C HIS A 59 0.54 16.26 10.08
N LEU A 60 -0.74 16.44 10.45
CA LEU A 60 -1.44 17.70 10.31
C LEU A 60 -1.10 18.63 11.47
N GLN A 61 -0.52 19.80 11.19
CA GLN A 61 -0.28 20.84 12.20
C GLN A 61 -1.60 21.39 12.78
N HIS A 62 -2.66 21.37 11.97
CA HIS A 62 -4.00 21.85 12.28
C HIS A 62 -5.04 20.80 11.89
N TRP A 63 -5.11 19.71 12.67
CA TRP A 63 -6.00 18.57 12.42
C TRP A 63 -7.50 18.97 12.38
N GLU A 64 -7.87 20.02 13.12
CA GLU A 64 -9.23 20.57 13.13
C GLU A 64 -9.66 21.13 11.78
N ARG A 65 -8.69 21.39 10.89
CA ARG A 65 -8.94 21.92 9.54
C ARG A 65 -9.06 20.84 8.47
N ILE A 66 -9.04 19.57 8.84
CA ILE A 66 -9.10 18.47 7.88
C ILE A 66 -10.33 18.56 6.96
N PHE A 67 -11.46 19.02 7.50
CA PHE A 67 -12.69 19.22 6.74
C PHE A 67 -12.64 20.41 5.77
N ASN A 68 -11.70 21.33 5.92
CA ASN A 68 -11.49 22.40 4.94
C ASN A 68 -11.01 21.84 3.59
N GLY A 69 -10.47 20.61 3.58
CA GLY A 69 -10.15 19.89 2.36
C GLY A 69 -11.33 19.77 1.40
N PHE A 70 -12.56 19.66 1.89
CA PHE A 70 -13.76 19.62 1.02
C PHE A 70 -13.99 20.92 0.23
N GLY A 71 -13.41 22.05 0.66
CA GLY A 71 -13.38 23.29 -0.11
C GLY A 71 -12.43 23.25 -1.31
N HIS A 72 -11.54 22.23 -1.40
CA HIS A 72 -10.55 22.06 -2.46
C HIS A 72 -10.70 20.68 -3.09
N ILE A 73 -11.77 20.47 -3.84
CA ILE A 73 -12.15 19.16 -4.42
C ILE A 73 -11.10 18.58 -5.36
N THR A 74 -10.17 19.38 -5.87
CA THR A 74 -9.07 18.93 -6.73
C THR A 74 -7.84 18.43 -5.96
N SER A 75 -7.84 18.56 -4.63
CA SER A 75 -6.74 18.13 -3.78
C SER A 75 -6.70 16.60 -3.64
N GLY A 76 -5.50 16.01 -3.75
CA GLY A 76 -5.29 14.57 -3.51
C GLY A 76 -5.74 14.13 -2.11
N ILE A 77 -5.49 14.96 -1.09
CA ILE A 77 -5.92 14.69 0.30
C ILE A 77 -7.45 14.62 0.40
N THR A 78 -8.16 15.48 -0.32
CA THR A 78 -9.63 15.46 -0.36
C THR A 78 -10.15 14.17 -0.98
N HIS A 79 -9.54 13.73 -2.07
CA HIS A 79 -9.90 12.46 -2.71
C HIS A 79 -9.65 11.27 -1.79
N GLU A 80 -8.53 11.24 -1.07
CA GLU A 80 -8.25 10.20 -0.07
C GLU A 80 -9.29 10.20 1.04
N LEU A 81 -9.67 11.35 1.58
CA LEU A 81 -10.68 11.46 2.62
C LEU A 81 -12.05 10.95 2.15
N ILE A 82 -12.48 11.32 0.94
CA ILE A 82 -13.73 10.81 0.34
C ILE A 82 -13.67 9.27 0.22
N MET A 83 -12.56 8.73 -0.28
CA MET A 83 -12.43 7.29 -0.45
C MET A 83 -12.36 6.53 0.87
N VAL A 84 -11.75 7.09 1.90
CA VAL A 84 -11.77 6.53 3.26
C VAL A 84 -13.20 6.44 3.80
N VAL A 85 -13.98 7.51 3.65
CA VAL A 85 -15.40 7.52 4.07
C VAL A 85 -16.21 6.47 3.32
N LEU A 86 -16.03 6.37 2.00
CA LEU A 86 -16.72 5.37 1.17
C LEU A 86 -16.30 3.93 1.53
N ALA A 87 -15.03 3.70 1.82
CA ALA A 87 -14.53 2.40 2.26
C ALA A 87 -15.11 2.00 3.62
N LEU A 88 -15.15 2.92 4.58
CA LEU A 88 -15.80 2.67 5.87
C LEU A 88 -17.31 2.41 5.71
N ALA A 89 -17.99 3.18 4.87
CA ALA A 89 -19.43 3.01 4.62
C ALA A 89 -19.74 1.63 4.04
N ILE A 90 -19.01 1.17 3.02
CA ILE A 90 -19.25 -0.16 2.44
C ILE A 90 -18.91 -1.28 3.42
N LEU A 91 -17.88 -1.13 4.27
CA LEU A 91 -17.55 -2.10 5.30
C LEU A 91 -18.64 -2.19 6.38
N ILE A 92 -19.24 -1.07 6.75
CA ILE A 92 -20.42 -1.04 7.64
C ILE A 92 -21.61 -1.76 6.98
N VAL A 93 -21.84 -1.50 5.68
CA VAL A 93 -22.87 -2.23 4.92
C VAL A 93 -22.60 -3.72 4.93
N PHE A 94 -21.35 -4.17 4.74
CA PHE A 94 -20.98 -5.59 4.84
C PHE A 94 -21.36 -6.17 6.19
N LEU A 95 -20.98 -5.50 7.29
CA LEU A 95 -21.30 -5.97 8.63
C LEU A 95 -22.81 -6.03 8.91
N VAL A 96 -23.58 -5.04 8.41
CA VAL A 96 -25.05 -5.01 8.55
C VAL A 96 -25.69 -6.15 7.76
N MET A 97 -25.25 -6.38 6.52
CA MET A 97 -25.80 -7.45 5.67
C MET A 97 -25.47 -8.83 6.24
N LEU A 98 -24.25 -9.04 6.73
CA LEU A 98 -23.84 -10.28 7.38
C LEU A 98 -24.64 -10.59 8.68
N LYS A 99 -25.13 -9.55 9.37
CA LYS A 99 -26.06 -9.75 10.50
C LYS A 99 -27.44 -10.20 10.04
N LYS A 100 -27.85 -9.87 8.81
CA LYS A 100 -29.13 -10.27 8.22
C LYS A 100 -29.09 -11.63 7.54
N GLY A 101 -27.93 -12.26 7.46
CA GLY A 101 -27.73 -13.59 6.93
C GLY A 101 -26.52 -13.73 6.02
N GLU A 102 -26.48 -13.02 4.91
CA GLU A 102 -25.43 -13.14 3.92
C GLU A 102 -25.02 -11.80 3.29
N LEU A 103 -23.85 -11.77 2.69
CA LEU A 103 -23.36 -10.61 1.94
C LEU A 103 -23.91 -10.68 0.50
N PRO A 104 -24.80 -9.75 0.09
CA PRO A 104 -25.36 -9.77 -1.24
C PRO A 104 -24.31 -9.40 -2.30
N LYS A 105 -24.40 -10.01 -3.48
CA LYS A 105 -23.42 -9.81 -4.56
C LYS A 105 -23.25 -8.34 -4.97
N TRP A 106 -24.35 -7.55 -4.97
CA TRP A 106 -24.25 -6.13 -5.30
C TRP A 106 -23.31 -5.36 -4.36
N ALA A 107 -23.37 -5.67 -3.04
CA ALA A 107 -22.48 -5.05 -2.07
C ALA A 107 -21.02 -5.49 -2.30
N ALA A 108 -20.80 -6.76 -2.61
CA ALA A 108 -19.45 -7.25 -2.95
C ALA A 108 -18.89 -6.58 -4.22
N TYR A 109 -19.70 -6.39 -5.26
CA TYR A 109 -19.27 -5.62 -6.45
C TYR A 109 -18.96 -4.15 -6.11
N ALA A 110 -19.81 -3.51 -5.30
CA ALA A 110 -19.53 -2.14 -4.84
C ALA A 110 -18.25 -2.07 -4.03
N GLY A 111 -18.00 -3.03 -3.13
CA GLY A 111 -16.75 -3.15 -2.38
C GLY A 111 -15.53 -3.31 -3.27
N LEU A 112 -15.62 -4.11 -4.34
CA LEU A 112 -14.54 -4.30 -5.30
C LEU A 112 -14.17 -2.98 -6.01
N VAL A 113 -15.18 -2.21 -6.46
CA VAL A 113 -14.97 -0.92 -7.13
C VAL A 113 -14.38 0.10 -6.16
N ILE A 114 -14.92 0.20 -4.95
CA ILE A 114 -14.43 1.12 -3.92
C ILE A 114 -12.98 0.78 -3.55
N ALA A 115 -12.65 -0.52 -3.43
CA ALA A 115 -11.29 -0.97 -3.14
C ALA A 115 -10.29 -0.52 -4.23
N ALA A 116 -10.63 -0.72 -5.50
CA ALA A 116 -9.79 -0.31 -6.62
C ALA A 116 -9.61 1.22 -6.67
N LEU A 117 -10.68 1.97 -6.44
CA LEU A 117 -10.64 3.44 -6.38
C LEU A 117 -9.84 3.95 -5.19
N LEU A 118 -9.94 3.33 -4.00
CA LEU A 118 -9.14 3.69 -2.83
C LEU A 118 -7.65 3.54 -3.13
N VAL A 119 -7.23 2.42 -3.71
CA VAL A 119 -5.84 2.17 -4.09
C VAL A 119 -5.37 3.16 -5.16
N PHE A 120 -6.21 3.43 -6.17
CA PHE A 120 -5.90 4.39 -7.23
C PHE A 120 -5.71 5.81 -6.67
N VAL A 121 -6.61 6.27 -5.82
CA VAL A 121 -6.53 7.61 -5.23
C VAL A 121 -5.31 7.73 -4.32
N THR A 122 -5.00 6.70 -3.54
CA THR A 122 -3.77 6.67 -2.72
C THR A 122 -2.51 6.78 -3.60
N ALA A 123 -2.47 6.11 -4.76
CA ALA A 123 -1.35 6.25 -5.69
C ALA A 123 -1.31 7.66 -6.29
N ASN A 124 -2.46 8.21 -6.68
CA ASN A 124 -2.59 9.49 -7.35
C ASN A 124 -2.20 10.69 -6.47
N SER A 125 -2.39 10.60 -5.15
CA SER A 125 -2.01 11.65 -4.19
C SER A 125 -0.52 11.96 -4.20
N TYR A 126 0.31 11.00 -4.61
CA TYR A 126 1.77 11.16 -4.73
C TYR A 126 2.22 11.48 -6.16
N ASN A 127 1.31 11.57 -7.12
CA ASN A 127 1.66 11.88 -8.51
C ASN A 127 1.90 13.39 -8.66
N MET A 128 3.14 13.81 -8.42
CA MET A 128 3.54 15.23 -8.40
C MET A 128 4.61 15.49 -9.46
N ALA A 129 4.34 16.39 -10.40
CA ALA A 129 5.30 16.78 -11.45
C ALA A 129 6.62 17.33 -10.86
N ALA A 130 6.55 17.94 -9.68
CA ALA A 130 7.73 18.43 -8.96
C ALA A 130 8.69 17.31 -8.51
N ARG A 131 8.26 16.06 -8.48
CA ARG A 131 9.00 14.91 -7.98
C ARG A 131 9.04 13.79 -9.04
N PRO A 132 10.02 13.81 -9.95
CA PRO A 132 10.03 12.90 -11.10
C PRO A 132 9.95 11.42 -10.76
N VAL A 133 10.54 11.01 -9.62
CA VAL A 133 10.50 9.62 -9.14
C VAL A 133 9.08 9.22 -8.68
N TRP A 134 8.28 10.19 -8.25
CA TRP A 134 6.89 9.94 -7.83
C TRP A 134 5.92 10.03 -9.01
N ASN A 135 6.25 10.83 -10.03
CA ASN A 135 5.40 11.08 -11.20
C ASN A 135 5.65 10.05 -12.31
N THR A 136 5.43 8.78 -12.02
CA THR A 136 5.63 7.69 -12.99
C THR A 136 4.46 6.72 -12.99
N PHE A 137 4.16 6.12 -14.15
CA PHE A 137 3.17 5.03 -14.21
C PHE A 137 3.59 3.82 -13.36
N ALA A 138 4.89 3.60 -13.21
CA ALA A 138 5.44 2.49 -12.43
C ALA A 138 5.08 2.60 -10.93
N TRP A 139 4.86 3.81 -10.43
CA TRP A 139 4.35 4.04 -9.09
C TRP A 139 2.95 3.46 -8.90
N TYR A 140 2.05 3.69 -9.86
CA TYR A 140 0.71 3.09 -9.81
C TYR A 140 0.77 1.57 -9.84
N LEU A 141 1.57 0.99 -10.74
CA LEU A 141 1.77 -0.47 -10.80
C LEU A 141 2.27 -1.01 -9.46
N PHE A 142 3.25 -0.32 -8.85
CA PHE A 142 3.79 -0.70 -7.56
C PHE A 142 2.71 -0.69 -6.47
N ILE A 143 1.93 0.39 -6.34
CA ILE A 143 0.90 0.54 -5.31
C ILE A 143 -0.21 -0.51 -5.46
N PHE A 144 -0.68 -0.78 -6.69
CA PHE A 144 -1.64 -1.83 -6.93
C PHE A 144 -1.10 -3.23 -6.61
N ALA A 145 0.15 -3.51 -6.99
CA ALA A 145 0.81 -4.77 -6.65
C ALA A 145 1.01 -4.93 -5.14
N ASP A 146 1.36 -3.86 -4.44
CA ASP A 146 1.55 -3.83 -2.99
C ASP A 146 0.23 -4.07 -2.25
N ALA A 147 -0.84 -3.38 -2.66
CA ALA A 147 -2.18 -3.57 -2.13
C ALA A 147 -2.68 -5.00 -2.36
N TYR A 148 -2.51 -5.53 -3.57
CA TYR A 148 -2.89 -6.89 -3.89
C TYR A 148 -2.15 -7.91 -3.02
N LEU A 149 -0.83 -7.76 -2.85
CA LEU A 149 -0.04 -8.66 -2.00
C LEU A 149 -0.51 -8.62 -0.56
N MET A 150 -0.61 -7.44 0.05
CA MET A 150 -1.04 -7.30 1.44
C MET A 150 -2.47 -7.83 1.64
N GLY A 151 -3.37 -7.52 0.71
CA GLY A 151 -4.74 -8.00 0.76
C GLY A 151 -4.87 -9.52 0.63
N ALA A 152 -4.13 -10.13 -0.30
CA ALA A 152 -4.14 -11.58 -0.50
C ALA A 152 -3.58 -12.32 0.73
N LEU A 153 -2.47 -11.84 1.29
CA LEU A 153 -1.87 -12.42 2.49
C LEU A 153 -2.78 -12.26 3.71
N ALA A 154 -3.40 -11.09 3.90
CA ALA A 154 -4.36 -10.87 4.96
C ALA A 154 -5.58 -11.79 4.80
N ALA A 155 -6.13 -11.93 3.59
CA ALA A 155 -7.23 -12.85 3.32
C ALA A 155 -6.83 -14.31 3.57
N TRP A 156 -5.60 -14.69 3.23
CA TRP A 156 -5.06 -16.03 3.50
C TRP A 156 -4.97 -16.32 5.01
N LEU A 157 -4.42 -15.37 5.79
CA LEU A 157 -4.36 -15.44 7.25
C LEU A 157 -5.75 -15.55 7.86
N LEU A 158 -6.68 -14.68 7.43
CA LEU A 158 -8.03 -14.62 7.99
C LEU A 158 -8.87 -15.85 7.61
N ALA A 159 -8.66 -16.44 6.45
CA ALA A 159 -9.27 -17.74 6.07
C ALA A 159 -8.81 -18.84 7.03
N GLY A 160 -7.51 -18.90 7.34
CA GLY A 160 -6.98 -19.84 8.34
C GLY A 160 -7.60 -19.66 9.72
N ILE A 161 -7.70 -18.41 10.21
CA ILE A 161 -8.32 -18.06 11.51
C ILE A 161 -9.83 -18.38 11.52
N ALA A 162 -10.50 -18.18 10.39
CA ALA A 162 -11.92 -18.52 10.27
C ALA A 162 -12.17 -20.04 10.24
N GLY A 163 -11.16 -20.82 9.87
CA GLY A 163 -11.27 -22.27 9.64
C GLY A 163 -11.83 -22.61 8.25
N ASP A 164 -11.76 -21.65 7.31
CA ASP A 164 -12.16 -21.82 5.92
C ASP A 164 -11.07 -22.52 5.10
N ASP A 165 -11.40 -22.98 3.88
CA ASP A 165 -10.40 -23.48 2.94
C ASP A 165 -9.49 -22.32 2.48
N PRO A 166 -8.21 -22.31 2.87
CA PRO A 166 -7.30 -21.19 2.59
C PRO A 166 -6.66 -21.28 1.20
N LYS A 167 -6.88 -22.36 0.43
CA LYS A 167 -6.14 -22.65 -0.82
C LYS A 167 -6.32 -21.54 -1.86
N PHE A 168 -7.52 -20.99 -2.00
CA PHE A 168 -7.75 -19.90 -2.94
C PHE A 168 -6.92 -18.66 -2.57
N ALA A 169 -7.02 -18.21 -1.32
CA ALA A 169 -6.29 -17.03 -0.84
C ALA A 169 -4.76 -17.28 -0.86
N GLY A 170 -4.30 -18.49 -0.54
CA GLY A 170 -2.90 -18.90 -0.65
C GLY A 170 -2.38 -18.87 -2.09
N GLY A 171 -3.17 -19.34 -3.05
CA GLY A 171 -2.87 -19.23 -4.47
C GLY A 171 -2.78 -17.76 -4.94
N GLN A 172 -3.72 -16.92 -4.51
CA GLN A 172 -3.69 -15.47 -4.78
C GLN A 172 -2.48 -14.79 -4.15
N SER A 173 -2.08 -15.19 -2.93
CA SER A 173 -0.89 -14.68 -2.26
C SER A 173 0.40 -14.98 -3.04
N PHE A 174 0.52 -16.17 -3.60
CA PHE A 174 1.66 -16.53 -4.45
C PHE A 174 1.69 -15.71 -5.74
N ILE A 175 0.56 -15.58 -6.44
CA ILE A 175 0.45 -14.75 -7.65
C ILE A 175 0.76 -13.28 -7.33
N ALA A 176 0.20 -12.75 -6.23
CA ALA A 176 0.42 -11.37 -5.81
C ALA A 176 1.89 -11.09 -5.48
N ALA A 177 2.62 -12.06 -4.90
CA ALA A 177 4.04 -11.92 -4.62
C ALA A 177 4.88 -11.86 -5.92
N ILE A 178 4.51 -12.62 -6.95
CA ILE A 178 5.12 -12.51 -8.29
C ILE A 178 4.83 -11.14 -8.90
N VAL A 179 3.57 -10.70 -8.86
CA VAL A 179 3.15 -9.40 -9.39
C VAL A 179 3.91 -8.27 -8.68
N LYS A 180 4.10 -8.36 -7.36
CA LYS A 180 4.89 -7.40 -6.59
C LYS A 180 6.36 -7.40 -7.01
N ALA A 181 6.98 -8.56 -7.20
CA ALA A 181 8.36 -8.65 -7.67
C ALA A 181 8.55 -7.98 -9.03
N VAL A 182 7.63 -8.24 -9.98
CA VAL A 182 7.62 -7.63 -11.30
C VAL A 182 7.42 -6.11 -11.20
N ALA A 183 6.48 -5.64 -10.38
CA ALA A 183 6.22 -4.22 -10.20
C ALA A 183 7.42 -3.47 -9.61
N VAL A 184 8.13 -4.08 -8.64
CA VAL A 184 9.38 -3.51 -8.09
C VAL A 184 10.46 -3.44 -9.16
N ALA A 185 10.63 -4.49 -9.97
CA ALA A 185 11.60 -4.51 -11.05
C ALA A 185 11.29 -3.41 -12.11
N ILE A 186 10.02 -3.27 -12.51
CA ILE A 186 9.58 -2.22 -13.45
C ILE A 186 9.83 -0.84 -12.85
N TYR A 187 9.45 -0.60 -11.59
CA TYR A 187 9.69 0.67 -10.92
C TYR A 187 11.18 1.01 -10.90
N THR A 188 12.02 0.04 -10.53
CA THR A 188 13.49 0.19 -10.50
C THR A 188 14.04 0.54 -11.89
N ALA A 189 13.57 -0.14 -12.92
CA ALA A 189 14.00 0.14 -14.31
C ALA A 189 13.58 1.55 -14.76
N VAL A 190 12.34 1.96 -14.43
CA VAL A 190 11.82 3.29 -14.82
C VAL A 190 12.60 4.40 -14.12
N ILE A 191 12.87 4.31 -12.83
CA ILE A 191 13.65 5.33 -12.12
C ILE A 191 15.11 5.35 -12.58
N GLY A 192 15.65 4.22 -13.08
CA GLY A 192 16.98 4.15 -13.69
C GLY A 192 17.11 4.99 -14.94
N GLY A 193 16.02 5.19 -15.67
CA GLY A 193 15.93 6.08 -16.84
C GLY A 193 15.73 7.56 -16.49
N ILE A 194 15.38 7.90 -15.26
CA ILE A 194 15.16 9.28 -14.83
C ILE A 194 16.52 9.92 -14.53
N LYS A 195 16.95 10.82 -15.40
CA LYS A 195 18.13 11.64 -15.15
C LYS A 195 17.74 12.83 -14.28
N PHE A 196 18.58 13.15 -13.31
CA PHE A 196 18.52 14.43 -12.63
C PHE A 196 18.81 15.52 -13.66
N ALA A 197 17.80 16.24 -14.09
CA ALA A 197 18.02 17.54 -14.65
C ALA A 197 18.40 18.45 -13.47
N SER A 198 19.65 18.85 -13.37
CA SER A 198 20.18 19.75 -12.35
C SER A 198 19.65 21.18 -12.54
N VAL A 199 18.35 21.34 -12.59
CA VAL A 199 17.71 22.66 -12.74
C VAL A 199 17.50 23.33 -11.40
N GLY A 200 17.68 22.61 -10.33
CA GLY A 200 17.52 23.16 -9.00
C GLY A 200 18.86 23.28 -8.31
N HIS A 201 19.49 24.43 -8.37
CA HIS A 201 20.37 24.81 -7.29
C HIS A 201 19.50 24.87 -6.04
N TYR A 202 19.57 23.86 -5.20
CA TYR A 202 19.06 23.96 -3.85
C TYR A 202 19.86 25.10 -3.19
N PHE A 203 19.22 26.21 -3.03
CA PHE A 203 19.74 27.29 -2.20
C PHE A 203 19.62 26.78 -0.76
N ASP A 204 20.73 26.29 -0.21
CA ASP A 204 20.84 26.13 1.24
C ASP A 204 20.96 27.56 1.82
N PRO A 205 19.93 28.06 2.52
CA PRO A 205 19.98 29.40 3.09
C PRO A 205 21.10 29.56 4.13
N THR A 206 21.65 28.43 4.62
CA THR A 206 22.79 28.42 5.55
C THR A 206 24.15 28.43 4.84
N GLN A 207 24.17 28.10 3.53
CA GLN A 207 25.37 28.06 2.71
C GLN A 207 25.10 28.60 1.28
N PRO A 208 24.84 29.91 1.12
CA PRO A 208 24.39 30.48 -0.16
C PRO A 208 25.40 30.35 -1.30
N THR A 209 26.62 29.93 -1.05
CA THR A 209 27.67 29.75 -2.06
C THR A 209 27.86 28.31 -2.52
N LYS A 210 27.25 27.34 -1.89
CA LYS A 210 27.27 25.95 -2.34
C LYS A 210 25.98 25.64 -3.09
N ALA A 211 26.06 25.70 -4.41
CA ALA A 211 25.17 24.95 -5.26
C ALA A 211 25.42 23.45 -4.99
N VAL A 212 24.57 22.83 -4.20
CA VAL A 212 24.60 21.38 -4.02
C VAL A 212 24.01 20.79 -5.30
N ALA A 213 24.84 20.65 -6.32
CA ALA A 213 24.55 19.77 -7.43
C ALA A 213 24.61 18.34 -6.85
N GLU A 214 23.47 17.83 -6.36
CA GLU A 214 23.35 16.38 -6.15
C GLU A 214 23.32 15.71 -7.52
N THR A 215 24.48 15.54 -8.12
CA THR A 215 24.72 14.76 -9.34
C THR A 215 24.70 13.27 -8.97
N GLY A 216 23.62 12.81 -8.39
CA GLY A 216 23.44 11.40 -8.04
C GLY A 216 22.33 10.78 -8.87
N SER A 217 22.53 9.60 -9.39
CA SER A 217 21.48 8.80 -9.98
C SER A 217 20.59 8.24 -8.87
N TYR A 218 19.26 8.40 -8.95
CA TYR A 218 18.30 7.80 -7.99
C TYR A 218 18.51 6.30 -7.85
N ILE A 219 18.79 5.62 -8.96
CA ILE A 219 19.02 4.18 -8.98
C ILE A 219 20.31 3.78 -8.25
N SER A 220 21.38 4.57 -8.32
CA SER A 220 22.61 4.24 -7.61
C SER A 220 22.44 4.39 -6.09
N ARG A 221 21.69 5.37 -5.61
CA ARG A 221 21.33 5.49 -4.19
C ARG A 221 20.56 4.27 -3.71
N MET A 222 19.64 3.75 -4.53
CA MET A 222 18.79 2.61 -4.18
C MET A 222 19.53 1.27 -4.28
N LEU A 223 20.35 1.04 -5.31
CA LEU A 223 20.95 -0.27 -5.55
C LEU A 223 22.32 -0.46 -4.89
N SER A 224 23.13 0.60 -4.73
CA SER A 224 24.49 0.53 -4.23
C SER A 224 24.86 1.62 -3.22
N GLY A 225 24.00 2.62 -3.01
CA GLY A 225 24.26 3.75 -2.13
C GLY A 225 23.65 3.58 -0.73
N ASP A 226 23.25 4.72 -0.15
CA ASP A 226 22.73 4.85 1.22
C ASP A 226 21.44 4.06 1.48
N LEU A 227 20.64 3.79 0.45
CA LEU A 227 19.39 3.05 0.55
C LEU A 227 19.51 1.56 0.18
N ALA A 228 20.69 1.10 -0.26
CA ALA A 228 20.89 -0.26 -0.78
C ALA A 228 20.57 -1.35 0.24
N GLY A 229 21.01 -1.18 1.50
CA GLY A 229 20.70 -2.15 2.56
C GLY A 229 19.19 -2.32 2.78
N MET A 230 18.45 -1.20 2.79
CA MET A 230 17.00 -1.22 2.95
C MET A 230 16.30 -1.83 1.73
N PHE A 231 16.80 -1.55 0.52
CA PHE A 231 16.26 -2.12 -0.71
C PHE A 231 16.48 -3.63 -0.78
N TRP A 232 17.73 -4.09 -0.66
CA TRP A 232 18.04 -5.51 -0.84
C TRP A 232 17.55 -6.36 0.33
N ALA A 233 17.82 -5.97 1.58
CA ALA A 233 17.38 -6.75 2.74
C ALA A 233 15.88 -6.56 3.01
N GLY A 234 15.38 -5.32 3.08
CA GLY A 234 14.00 -5.04 3.46
C GLY A 234 13.01 -5.36 2.34
N VAL A 235 13.21 -4.78 1.15
CA VAL A 235 12.25 -4.94 0.05
C VAL A 235 12.41 -6.28 -0.64
N VAL A 236 13.64 -6.64 -1.06
CA VAL A 236 13.85 -7.82 -1.91
C VAL A 236 13.84 -9.10 -1.07
N LEU A 237 14.72 -9.24 -0.08
CA LEU A 237 14.84 -10.51 0.67
C LEU A 237 13.63 -10.75 1.56
N ILE A 238 13.25 -9.78 2.40
CA ILE A 238 12.16 -9.95 3.36
C ILE A 238 10.81 -9.77 2.65
N GLY A 239 10.60 -8.65 1.95
CA GLY A 239 9.30 -8.26 1.40
C GLY A 239 8.86 -9.05 0.17
N ILE A 240 9.80 -9.66 -0.58
CA ILE A 240 9.49 -10.41 -1.81
C ILE A 240 9.92 -11.87 -1.71
N VAL A 241 11.21 -12.15 -1.51
CA VAL A 241 11.74 -13.53 -1.59
C VAL A 241 11.16 -14.41 -0.48
N ALA A 242 11.19 -13.95 0.78
CA ALA A 242 10.63 -14.70 1.90
C ALA A 242 9.13 -14.96 1.71
N VAL A 243 8.38 -13.94 1.26
CA VAL A 243 6.94 -14.08 0.98
C VAL A 243 6.68 -15.07 -0.16
N LEU A 244 7.44 -15.00 -1.26
CA LEU A 244 7.34 -15.93 -2.38
C LEU A 244 7.59 -17.38 -1.94
N VAL A 245 8.65 -17.61 -1.16
CA VAL A 245 9.01 -18.95 -0.67
C VAL A 245 7.90 -19.48 0.23
N ILE A 246 7.43 -18.71 1.21
CA ILE A 246 6.37 -19.12 2.13
C ILE A 246 5.07 -19.42 1.35
N ALA A 247 4.66 -18.50 0.47
CA ALA A 247 3.44 -18.68 -0.31
C ALA A 247 3.54 -19.87 -1.25
N PHE A 248 4.68 -20.09 -1.92
CA PHE A 248 4.90 -21.27 -2.77
C PHE A 248 4.78 -22.57 -1.99
N MET A 249 5.45 -22.66 -0.85
CA MET A 249 5.49 -23.88 -0.04
C MET A 249 4.18 -24.20 0.66
N LYS A 250 3.40 -23.17 1.03
CA LYS A 250 2.23 -23.31 1.92
C LYS A 250 0.89 -22.99 1.28
N LYS A 251 0.83 -22.55 0.01
CA LYS A 251 -0.44 -22.19 -0.68
C LYS A 251 -1.48 -23.31 -0.73
N GLY A 252 -1.06 -24.57 -0.63
CA GLY A 252 -1.94 -25.74 -0.61
C GLY A 252 -2.14 -26.36 0.77
N ALA A 253 -1.58 -25.77 1.84
CA ALA A 253 -1.66 -26.32 3.19
C ALA A 253 -3.07 -26.15 3.80
N GLU A 254 -3.36 -26.96 4.82
CA GLU A 254 -4.61 -26.91 5.57
C GLU A 254 -4.65 -25.72 6.53
N ALA A 255 -5.85 -25.33 6.97
CA ALA A 255 -6.09 -24.13 7.78
C ALA A 255 -5.23 -24.05 9.05
N LYS A 256 -4.96 -25.18 9.71
CA LYS A 256 -4.17 -25.22 10.95
C LYS A 256 -2.73 -24.78 10.76
N ASP A 257 -2.11 -25.19 9.64
CA ASP A 257 -0.71 -24.88 9.35
C ASP A 257 -0.54 -23.52 8.69
N VAL A 258 -1.61 -23.04 8.03
CA VAL A 258 -1.59 -21.80 7.26
C VAL A 258 -1.49 -20.57 8.16
N THR A 259 -2.19 -20.55 9.29
CA THR A 259 -2.32 -19.34 10.12
C THR A 259 -0.95 -18.76 10.52
N LEU A 260 -0.02 -19.61 10.97
CA LEU A 260 1.32 -19.19 11.34
C LEU A 260 2.09 -18.65 10.13
N TRP A 261 2.11 -19.42 9.03
CA TRP A 261 2.92 -19.05 7.86
C TRP A 261 2.37 -17.84 7.11
N ALA A 262 1.04 -17.72 7.01
CA ALA A 262 0.40 -16.54 6.46
C ALA A 262 0.66 -15.30 7.32
N GLY A 263 0.66 -15.45 8.65
CA GLY A 263 1.03 -14.39 9.59
C GLY A 263 2.47 -13.92 9.38
N ILE A 264 3.43 -14.85 9.28
CA ILE A 264 4.83 -14.52 9.01
C ILE A 264 4.96 -13.82 7.65
N ALA A 265 4.30 -14.33 6.61
CA ALA A 265 4.32 -13.72 5.29
C ALA A 265 3.71 -12.30 5.29
N CYS A 266 2.62 -12.08 6.03
CA CYS A 266 2.05 -10.74 6.24
C CYS A 266 3.06 -9.78 6.89
N CYS A 267 3.73 -10.20 7.97
CA CYS A 267 4.75 -9.39 8.62
C CYS A 267 5.89 -9.05 7.65
N CYS A 268 6.39 -10.04 6.90
CA CYS A 268 7.44 -9.83 5.91
C CYS A 268 7.01 -8.84 4.82
N ALA A 269 5.78 -8.96 4.30
CA ALA A 269 5.25 -8.06 3.28
C ALA A 269 5.09 -6.62 3.82
N VAL A 270 4.61 -6.45 5.05
CA VAL A 270 4.48 -5.15 5.71
C VAL A 270 5.86 -4.50 5.92
N ILE A 271 6.86 -5.26 6.38
CA ILE A 271 8.24 -4.76 6.53
C ILE A 271 8.77 -4.29 5.16
N GLY A 272 8.62 -5.11 4.12
CA GLY A 272 9.04 -4.75 2.76
C GLY A 272 8.33 -3.51 2.23
N ALA A 273 7.03 -3.38 2.50
CA ALA A 273 6.23 -2.24 2.11
C ALA A 273 6.64 -0.95 2.84
N ILE A 274 6.99 -1.04 4.13
CA ILE A 274 7.53 0.09 4.91
C ILE A 274 8.88 0.50 4.33
N CYS A 275 9.81 -0.44 4.15
CA CYS A 275 11.13 -0.17 3.59
C CYS A 275 11.05 0.52 2.23
N PHE A 276 10.16 0.05 1.35
CA PHE A 276 9.99 0.68 0.05
C PHE A 276 9.42 2.10 0.15
N ARG A 277 8.46 2.36 1.05
CA ARG A 277 7.92 3.71 1.25
C ARG A 277 8.96 4.67 1.80
N VAL A 278 9.81 4.21 2.71
CA VAL A 278 10.94 5.03 3.19
C VAL A 278 11.89 5.37 2.05
N ILE A 279 12.23 4.40 1.19
CA ILE A 279 13.03 4.64 -0.02
C ILE A 279 12.32 5.64 -0.94
N PHE A 280 11.04 5.45 -1.20
CA PHE A 280 10.23 6.33 -2.05
C PHE A 280 10.23 7.78 -1.55
N PHE A 281 10.06 8.00 -0.24
CA PHE A 281 10.16 9.33 0.35
C PHE A 281 11.59 9.89 0.29
N ALA A 282 12.61 9.07 0.52
CA ALA A 282 14.01 9.49 0.47
C ALA A 282 14.47 9.88 -0.94
N LEU A 283 13.88 9.25 -1.98
CA LEU A 283 14.14 9.58 -3.38
C LEU A 283 13.27 10.74 -3.91
N GLY A 284 12.26 11.15 -3.16
CA GLY A 284 11.27 12.16 -3.57
C GLY A 284 11.75 13.59 -3.46
N SER A 285 13.01 13.90 -3.84
CA SER A 285 13.47 15.29 -3.90
C SER A 285 12.75 16.07 -5.01
N SER A 286 12.40 17.34 -4.70
CA SER A 286 11.76 18.22 -5.67
C SER A 286 12.79 18.76 -6.67
N VAL A 287 12.38 18.88 -7.93
CA VAL A 287 13.16 19.57 -8.98
C VAL A 287 12.86 21.06 -9.03
N PHE A 288 11.88 21.55 -8.30
CA PHE A 288 11.53 22.97 -8.18
C PHE A 288 12.04 23.54 -6.87
N LEU A 289 12.56 24.80 -6.93
CA LEU A 289 13.18 25.50 -5.80
C LEU A 289 12.25 25.71 -4.58
N PHE A 290 10.93 25.69 -4.77
CA PHE A 290 9.95 26.05 -3.76
C PHE A 290 8.89 24.96 -3.47
N TYR A 291 9.17 23.71 -3.79
CA TYR A 291 8.26 22.59 -3.53
C TYR A 291 8.88 21.50 -2.68
#